data_51d251f5e6182486d1a798d875a7c655
#
_entry.id   51d251f5e6182486d1a798d875a7c655
#
_cell.length_a   1.000
_cell.length_b   1.000
_cell.length_c   1.000
_cell.angle_alpha   90.00
_cell.angle_beta   90.00
_cell.angle_gamma   90.00
#
_symmetry.space_group_name_H-M   'P 1'
#
loop_
_entity.id
_entity.type
_entity.pdbx_description
1 polymer ?
#
loop_
_entity_poly.entity_id
_entity_poly.type
_entity_poly.pdbx_seq_one_letter_code
_entity_poly.pdbx_strand_id
1 'polypeptide(L)'
;EDALVALQNLATFHRSQINIPVIGLTGSNGKTTTKKLIHHLLSARYRAYCTPGNFNNHIGVPLAILGIPEDAEIAVIEMGANHQKEIAFLSEISQPTHGLITNIGKAHLEGFGGVEGVRKGKGELYDYLAAHNGVVFYNQEEQFLPEMAQRISRRVAYATKEVWLRPDNSVPLQIQQLEPYIIFDLIFSDSNRRPTFEVPLL
;
A
#
# COMPACT_ATOMS: atom_id res chain seq x y z
N GLU A 1 19.92 26.94 0.51
CA GLU A 1 18.96 25.89 0.85
C GLU A 1 19.25 24.67 -0.01
N ASP A 2 19.19 23.46 0.56
CA ASP A 2 19.39 22.22 -0.20
C ASP A 2 18.18 22.01 -1.11
N ALA A 3 18.41 21.89 -2.42
CA ALA A 3 17.34 21.74 -3.40
C ALA A 3 16.49 20.47 -3.17
N LEU A 4 17.08 19.40 -2.62
CA LEU A 4 16.35 18.19 -2.27
C LEU A 4 15.40 18.43 -1.09
N VAL A 5 15.85 19.11 -0.07
CA VAL A 5 15.02 19.47 1.09
C VAL A 5 13.89 20.40 0.66
N ALA A 6 14.17 21.35 -0.24
CA ALA A 6 13.15 22.24 -0.80
C ALA A 6 12.08 21.47 -1.57
N LEU A 7 12.48 20.49 -2.41
CA LEU A 7 11.56 19.61 -3.13
C LEU A 7 10.68 18.80 -2.18
N GLN A 8 11.26 18.22 -1.13
CA GLN A 8 10.55 17.42 -0.13
C GLN A 8 9.54 18.26 0.65
N ASN A 9 9.94 19.45 1.09
CA ASN A 9 9.06 20.41 1.78
C ASN A 9 7.91 20.86 0.88
N LEU A 10 8.20 21.17 -0.40
CA LEU A 10 7.17 21.54 -1.37
C LEU A 10 6.16 20.42 -1.57
N ALA A 11 6.63 19.16 -1.71
CA ALA A 11 5.76 18.01 -1.87
C ALA A 11 4.88 17.76 -0.62
N THR A 12 5.47 17.89 0.57
CA THR A 12 4.74 17.75 1.84
C THR A 12 3.67 18.84 1.97
N PHE A 13 4.01 20.09 1.65
CA PHE A 13 3.05 21.18 1.63
C PHE A 13 1.94 20.95 0.61
N HIS A 14 2.29 20.61 -0.63
CA HIS A 14 1.31 20.29 -1.68
C HIS A 14 0.39 19.16 -1.25
N ARG A 15 0.93 18.08 -0.67
CA ARG A 15 0.14 16.95 -0.16
C ARG A 15 -0.86 17.38 0.91
N SER A 16 -0.49 18.31 1.79
CA SER A 16 -1.39 18.81 2.85
C SER A 16 -2.59 19.61 2.29
N GLN A 17 -2.52 20.09 1.05
CA GLN A 17 -3.62 20.80 0.37
C GLN A 17 -4.56 19.87 -0.40
N ILE A 18 -4.17 18.59 -0.58
CA ILE A 18 -4.94 17.60 -1.35
C ILE A 18 -5.81 16.79 -0.37
N ASN A 19 -7.13 16.90 -0.50
CA ASN A 19 -8.08 16.19 0.36
C ASN A 19 -8.66 14.94 -0.32
N ILE A 20 -7.78 14.01 -0.73
CA ILE A 20 -8.16 12.72 -1.30
C ILE A 20 -7.56 11.56 -0.48
N PRO A 21 -8.16 10.37 -0.53
CA PRO A 21 -7.52 9.17 0.02
C PRO A 21 -6.19 8.89 -0.69
N VAL A 22 -5.15 8.61 0.11
CA VAL A 22 -3.85 8.18 -0.38
C VAL A 22 -3.54 6.81 0.20
N ILE A 23 -3.29 5.83 -0.67
CA ILE A 23 -2.90 4.48 -0.31
C ILE A 23 -1.38 4.38 -0.36
N GLY A 24 -0.74 4.29 0.79
CA GLY A 24 0.69 4.01 0.90
C GLY A 24 0.98 2.52 0.72
N LEU A 25 1.93 2.19 -0.13
CA LEU A 25 2.30 0.81 -0.47
C LEU A 25 3.78 0.58 -0.27
N THR A 26 4.16 -0.38 0.54
CA THR A 26 5.54 -0.87 0.67
C THR A 26 5.60 -2.40 0.72
N GLY A 27 6.79 -2.95 0.90
CA GLY A 27 7.04 -4.39 1.02
C GLY A 27 8.36 -4.80 0.38
N SER A 28 8.76 -6.04 0.58
CA SER A 28 10.00 -6.57 0.00
C SER A 28 9.88 -6.81 -1.50
N ASN A 29 8.84 -7.51 -1.92
CA ASN A 29 8.58 -7.90 -3.31
C ASN A 29 7.15 -7.55 -3.72
N GLY A 30 6.90 -7.45 -5.04
CA GLY A 30 5.56 -7.29 -5.59
C GLY A 30 4.96 -5.87 -5.49
N LYS A 31 5.69 -4.88 -4.99
CA LYS A 31 5.19 -3.49 -4.84
C LYS A 31 4.62 -2.93 -6.14
N THR A 32 5.41 -2.90 -7.19
CA THR A 32 5.01 -2.29 -8.47
C THR A 32 3.84 -3.04 -9.12
N THR A 33 3.82 -4.37 -9.05
CA THR A 33 2.69 -5.18 -9.53
C THR A 33 1.42 -4.86 -8.74
N THR A 34 1.50 -4.89 -7.41
CA THR A 34 0.36 -4.58 -6.53
C THR A 34 -0.15 -3.15 -6.76
N LYS A 35 0.75 -2.16 -6.89
CA LYS A 35 0.39 -0.78 -7.25
C LYS A 35 -0.42 -0.71 -8.54
N LYS A 36 0.06 -1.36 -9.59
CA LYS A 36 -0.60 -1.37 -10.90
C LYS A 36 -1.97 -2.05 -10.84
N LEU A 37 -2.09 -3.18 -10.11
CA LEU A 37 -3.37 -3.88 -9.91
C LEU A 37 -4.37 -3.00 -9.15
N ILE A 38 -3.97 -2.39 -8.04
CA ILE A 38 -4.83 -1.49 -7.27
C ILE A 38 -5.25 -0.29 -8.13
N HIS A 39 -4.31 0.32 -8.84
CA HIS A 39 -4.61 1.44 -9.73
C HIS A 39 -5.61 1.06 -10.82
N HIS A 40 -5.42 -0.08 -11.48
CA HIS A 40 -6.32 -0.58 -12.51
C HIS A 40 -7.74 -0.79 -11.98
N LEU A 41 -7.88 -1.45 -10.84
CA LEU A 41 -9.19 -1.67 -10.21
C LEU A 41 -9.87 -0.37 -9.79
N LEU A 42 -9.13 0.54 -9.19
CA LEU A 42 -9.67 1.84 -8.77
C LEU A 42 -10.08 2.71 -9.96
N SER A 43 -9.33 2.64 -11.06
CA SER A 43 -9.60 3.40 -12.30
C SER A 43 -10.92 3.00 -12.99
N ALA A 44 -11.49 1.84 -12.65
CA ALA A 44 -12.82 1.46 -13.12
C ALA A 44 -13.93 2.39 -12.57
N ARG A 45 -13.66 3.13 -11.48
CA ARG A 45 -14.68 3.98 -10.82
C ARG A 45 -14.20 5.38 -10.50
N TYR A 46 -12.90 5.57 -10.28
CA TYR A 46 -12.32 6.84 -9.80
C TYR A 46 -11.29 7.35 -10.79
N ARG A 47 -11.07 8.65 -10.82
CA ARG A 47 -9.86 9.22 -11.43
C ARG A 47 -8.68 8.93 -10.51
N ALA A 48 -8.16 7.70 -10.66
CA ALA A 48 -7.09 7.19 -9.83
C ALA A 48 -5.73 7.63 -10.36
N TYR A 49 -4.83 7.98 -9.45
CA TYR A 49 -3.43 8.25 -9.75
C TYR A 49 -2.55 7.19 -9.08
N CYS A 50 -1.41 6.86 -9.68
CA CYS A 50 -0.41 6.05 -8.99
C CYS A 50 1.01 6.53 -9.30
N THR A 51 1.94 6.24 -8.39
CA THR A 51 3.36 6.51 -8.56
C THR A 51 3.85 6.10 -9.96
N PRO A 52 4.38 7.02 -10.78
CA PRO A 52 4.96 6.68 -12.08
C PRO A 52 6.19 5.79 -11.93
N GLY A 53 6.32 4.78 -12.81
CA GLY A 53 7.50 3.92 -12.85
C GLY A 53 7.88 3.38 -11.47
N ASN A 54 9.12 3.65 -11.04
CA ASN A 54 9.71 3.27 -9.76
C ASN A 54 10.06 4.49 -8.87
N PHE A 55 9.32 5.59 -8.97
CA PHE A 55 9.52 6.81 -8.17
C PHE A 55 9.15 6.60 -6.71
N ASN A 56 9.86 5.69 -6.03
CA ASN A 56 9.53 5.19 -4.71
C ASN A 56 10.53 5.51 -3.59
N ASN A 57 11.52 6.39 -3.86
CA ASN A 57 12.55 6.81 -2.93
C ASN A 57 12.37 8.29 -2.50
N HIS A 58 13.35 8.82 -1.76
CA HIS A 58 13.35 10.18 -1.20
C HIS A 58 13.35 11.33 -2.23
N ILE A 59 13.53 11.03 -3.52
CA ILE A 59 13.35 11.97 -4.64
C ILE A 59 12.05 11.64 -5.40
N GLY A 60 11.82 10.37 -5.67
CA GLY A 60 10.70 9.91 -6.48
C GLY A 60 9.35 10.11 -5.83
N VAL A 61 9.22 9.86 -4.52
CA VAL A 61 7.96 10.08 -3.79
C VAL A 61 7.55 11.55 -3.79
N PRO A 62 8.44 12.53 -3.48
CA PRO A 62 8.13 13.95 -3.67
C PRO A 62 7.61 14.28 -5.07
N LEU A 63 8.30 13.82 -6.12
CA LEU A 63 7.89 14.05 -7.50
C LEU A 63 6.54 13.40 -7.83
N ALA A 64 6.28 12.19 -7.31
CA ALA A 64 4.99 11.53 -7.47
C ALA A 64 3.85 12.30 -6.78
N ILE A 65 4.08 12.86 -5.59
CA ILE A 65 3.10 13.68 -4.88
C ILE A 65 2.80 14.97 -5.66
N LEU A 66 3.82 15.66 -6.15
CA LEU A 66 3.66 16.88 -6.95
C LEU A 66 2.99 16.61 -8.31
N GLY A 67 3.07 15.38 -8.80
CA GLY A 67 2.44 14.95 -10.05
C GLY A 67 0.98 14.48 -9.91
N ILE A 68 0.39 14.53 -8.72
CA ILE A 68 -1.03 14.17 -8.54
C ILE A 68 -1.90 15.20 -9.27
N PRO A 69 -2.74 14.80 -10.25
CA PRO A 69 -3.64 15.70 -10.94
C PRO A 69 -4.66 16.36 -9.99
N GLU A 70 -5.05 17.58 -10.27
CA GLU A 70 -6.04 18.33 -9.46
C GLU A 70 -7.41 17.63 -9.40
N ASP A 71 -7.77 16.90 -10.45
CA ASP A 71 -9.02 16.16 -10.54
C ASP A 71 -8.92 14.70 -10.04
N ALA A 72 -7.77 14.29 -9.50
CA ALA A 72 -7.61 12.97 -8.92
C ALA A 72 -8.53 12.78 -7.70
N GLU A 73 -9.16 11.61 -7.62
CA GLU A 73 -10.08 11.27 -6.52
C GLU A 73 -9.44 10.29 -5.53
N ILE A 74 -8.36 9.61 -5.92
CA ILE A 74 -7.59 8.67 -5.09
C ILE A 74 -6.19 8.51 -5.65
N ALA A 75 -5.20 8.33 -4.78
CA ALA A 75 -3.82 8.11 -5.19
C ALA A 75 -3.22 6.85 -4.54
N VAL A 76 -2.34 6.16 -5.27
CA VAL A 76 -1.56 5.01 -4.79
C VAL A 76 -0.08 5.36 -4.86
N ILE A 77 0.56 5.48 -3.71
CA ILE A 77 1.96 5.90 -3.59
C ILE A 77 2.82 4.73 -3.15
N GLU A 78 3.72 4.29 -4.05
CA GLU A 78 4.70 3.25 -3.78
C GLU A 78 5.88 3.84 -3.01
N MET A 79 6.28 3.17 -1.92
CA MET A 79 7.40 3.55 -1.05
C MET A 79 8.40 2.42 -0.94
N GLY A 80 9.62 2.66 -1.42
CA GLY A 80 10.76 1.78 -1.32
C GLY A 80 11.70 2.18 -0.19
N ALA A 81 12.38 1.19 0.40
CA ALA A 81 13.39 1.45 1.41
C ALA A 81 14.46 0.35 1.40
N ASN A 82 15.69 0.75 1.68
CA ASN A 82 16.85 -0.10 1.90
C ASN A 82 17.31 -0.07 3.36
N HIS A 83 16.91 0.95 4.14
CA HIS A 83 17.28 1.14 5.54
C HIS A 83 16.05 1.47 6.39
N GLN A 84 16.20 1.36 7.70
CA GLN A 84 15.20 1.82 8.66
C GLN A 84 15.07 3.35 8.59
N LYS A 85 13.91 3.87 8.98
CA LYS A 85 13.49 5.28 8.96
C LYS A 85 13.19 5.86 7.57
N GLU A 86 13.45 5.12 6.48
CA GLU A 86 13.14 5.60 5.14
C GLU A 86 11.63 5.55 4.86
N ILE A 87 10.92 4.50 5.27
CA ILE A 87 9.45 4.43 5.12
C ILE A 87 8.75 5.45 6.02
N ALA A 88 9.23 5.66 7.24
CA ALA A 88 8.70 6.72 8.10
C ALA A 88 8.82 8.09 7.42
N PHE A 89 10.01 8.42 6.92
CA PHE A 89 10.26 9.66 6.19
C PHE A 89 9.36 9.84 4.96
N LEU A 90 9.22 8.79 4.14
CA LEU A 90 8.35 8.83 2.96
C LEU A 90 6.87 8.93 3.34
N SER A 91 6.47 8.38 4.48
CA SER A 91 5.11 8.49 5.00
C SER A 91 4.79 9.92 5.47
N GLU A 92 5.76 10.63 6.06
CA GLU A 92 5.59 12.05 6.42
C GLU A 92 5.35 12.93 5.17
N ILE A 93 6.02 12.63 4.06
CA ILE A 93 5.82 13.36 2.79
C ILE A 93 4.49 12.99 2.14
N SER A 94 4.20 11.69 2.01
CA SER A 94 3.03 11.20 1.27
C SER A 94 1.73 11.25 2.05
N GLN A 95 1.78 11.34 3.39
CA GLN A 95 0.66 11.41 4.32
C GLN A 95 -0.46 10.42 3.94
N PRO A 96 -0.17 9.10 3.95
CA PRO A 96 -1.14 8.10 3.55
C PRO A 96 -2.29 8.02 4.56
N THR A 97 -3.51 7.87 4.05
CA THR A 97 -4.72 7.62 4.84
C THR A 97 -5.03 6.13 4.95
N HIS A 98 -4.52 5.36 4.00
CA HIS A 98 -4.64 3.91 3.92
C HIS A 98 -3.27 3.32 3.59
N GLY A 99 -3.05 2.06 3.94
CA GLY A 99 -1.79 1.45 3.57
C GLY A 99 -1.79 -0.07 3.61
N LEU A 100 -0.85 -0.63 2.87
CA LEU A 100 -0.60 -2.06 2.89
C LEU A 100 0.90 -2.36 2.72
N ILE A 101 1.31 -3.46 3.31
CA ILE A 101 2.63 -4.06 3.10
C ILE A 101 2.41 -5.35 2.32
N THR A 102 3.06 -5.50 1.16
CA THR A 102 2.86 -6.70 0.32
C THR A 102 3.37 -7.96 1.00
N ASN A 103 4.57 -7.90 1.53
CA ASN A 103 5.22 -8.98 2.30
C ASN A 103 6.47 -8.48 3.02
N ILE A 104 6.91 -9.28 4.00
CA ILE A 104 8.20 -9.15 4.70
C ILE A 104 9.11 -10.28 4.22
N GLY A 105 9.97 -10.00 3.27
CA GLY A 105 10.89 -10.97 2.66
C GLY A 105 12.35 -10.70 3.00
N LYS A 106 13.23 -11.49 2.39
CA LYS A 106 14.69 -11.42 2.57
C LYS A 106 15.37 -10.35 1.67
N ALA A 107 14.64 -9.33 1.20
CA ALA A 107 15.22 -8.28 0.37
C ALA A 107 15.97 -7.25 1.22
N HIS A 108 17.11 -6.78 0.72
CA HIS A 108 17.93 -5.72 1.35
C HIS A 108 18.39 -6.03 2.80
N LEU A 109 18.64 -7.31 3.11
CA LEU A 109 19.01 -7.75 4.47
C LEU A 109 20.20 -7.02 5.05
N GLU A 110 21.22 -6.69 4.24
CA GLU A 110 22.43 -5.97 4.68
C GLU A 110 22.08 -4.56 5.19
N GLY A 111 21.28 -3.81 4.44
CA GLY A 111 20.89 -2.44 4.82
C GLY A 111 19.95 -2.37 6.02
N PHE A 112 19.12 -3.40 6.21
CA PHE A 112 18.19 -3.46 7.34
C PHE A 112 18.76 -4.18 8.58
N GLY A 113 19.87 -4.91 8.46
CA GLY A 113 20.41 -5.71 9.56
C GLY A 113 19.63 -7.01 9.82
N GLY A 114 19.11 -7.65 8.76
CA GLY A 114 18.38 -8.91 8.83
C GLY A 114 16.86 -8.78 8.67
N VAL A 115 16.15 -9.91 8.76
CA VAL A 115 14.69 -9.99 8.55
C VAL A 115 13.93 -9.13 9.55
N GLU A 116 14.34 -9.11 10.82
CA GLU A 116 13.69 -8.29 11.84
C GLU A 116 13.86 -6.79 11.55
N GLY A 117 15.00 -6.39 11.01
CA GLY A 117 15.22 -5.02 10.53
C GLY A 117 14.30 -4.66 9.36
N VAL A 118 14.10 -5.59 8.40
CA VAL A 118 13.13 -5.41 7.30
C VAL A 118 11.72 -5.25 7.84
N ARG A 119 11.30 -6.13 8.78
CA ARG A 119 10.01 -6.07 9.46
C ARG A 119 9.80 -4.71 10.11
N LYS A 120 10.79 -4.22 10.85
CA LYS A 120 10.77 -2.94 11.54
C LYS A 120 10.67 -1.76 10.55
N GLY A 121 11.54 -1.74 9.54
CA GLY A 121 11.55 -0.65 8.55
C GLY A 121 10.30 -0.61 7.66
N LYS A 122 9.75 -1.75 7.23
CA LYS A 122 8.47 -1.75 6.50
C LYS A 122 7.29 -1.44 7.42
N GLY A 123 7.37 -1.85 8.69
CA GLY A 123 6.37 -1.59 9.73
C GLY A 123 6.16 -0.11 10.04
N GLU A 124 7.12 0.76 9.70
CA GLU A 124 7.03 2.22 9.86
C GLU A 124 5.80 2.81 9.15
N LEU A 125 5.35 2.23 8.03
CA LEU A 125 4.08 2.60 7.41
C LEU A 125 2.89 2.36 8.34
N TYR A 126 2.89 1.22 9.02
CA TYR A 126 1.82 0.88 9.98
C TYR A 126 1.88 1.76 11.22
N ASP A 127 3.09 2.14 11.68
CA ASP A 127 3.27 3.09 12.77
C ASP A 127 2.69 4.46 12.43
N TYR A 128 2.98 4.95 11.22
CA TYR A 128 2.43 6.21 10.73
C TYR A 128 0.89 6.17 10.70
N LEU A 129 0.32 5.13 10.09
CA LEU A 129 -1.14 4.99 9.98
C LEU A 129 -1.82 4.85 11.35
N ALA A 130 -1.21 4.14 12.30
CA ALA A 130 -1.71 4.05 13.67
C ALA A 130 -1.76 5.42 14.36
N ALA A 131 -0.71 6.23 14.19
CA ALA A 131 -0.61 7.57 14.78
C ALA A 131 -1.62 8.57 14.16
N HIS A 132 -2.01 8.36 12.89
CA HIS A 132 -2.89 9.27 12.13
C HIS A 132 -4.29 8.73 11.89
N ASN A 133 -4.74 7.73 12.68
CA ASN A 133 -6.05 7.09 12.55
C ASN A 133 -6.35 6.55 11.14
N GLY A 134 -5.31 6.09 10.44
CA GLY A 134 -5.38 5.51 9.11
C GLY A 134 -5.93 4.08 9.11
N VAL A 135 -6.16 3.54 7.92
CA VAL A 135 -6.64 2.18 7.69
C VAL A 135 -5.52 1.30 7.15
N VAL A 136 -5.35 0.12 7.69
CA VAL A 136 -4.38 -0.87 7.21
C VAL A 136 -5.10 -2.04 6.55
N PHE A 137 -4.65 -2.41 5.35
CA PHE A 137 -4.99 -3.68 4.71
C PHE A 137 -3.83 -4.65 4.90
N TYR A 138 -4.09 -5.87 5.30
CA TYR A 138 -3.03 -6.85 5.53
C TYR A 138 -3.42 -8.26 5.09
N ASN A 139 -2.46 -8.96 4.51
CA ASN A 139 -2.61 -10.37 4.18
C ASN A 139 -2.53 -11.20 5.48
N GLN A 140 -3.59 -11.91 5.79
CA GLN A 140 -3.70 -12.74 6.99
C GLN A 140 -2.84 -14.02 6.92
N GLU A 141 -2.45 -14.43 5.73
CA GLU A 141 -1.63 -15.61 5.48
C GLU A 141 -0.13 -15.29 5.50
N GLU A 142 0.24 -14.02 5.54
CA GLU A 142 1.64 -13.60 5.63
C GLU A 142 2.15 -13.75 7.06
N GLN A 143 3.39 -14.19 7.21
CA GLN A 143 3.95 -14.62 8.50
C GLN A 143 3.92 -13.53 9.59
N PHE A 144 4.19 -12.28 9.23
CA PHE A 144 4.42 -11.17 10.17
C PHE A 144 3.28 -10.15 10.19
N LEU A 145 2.57 -9.98 9.08
CA LEU A 145 1.60 -8.89 8.93
C LEU A 145 0.42 -8.97 9.91
N PRO A 146 -0.14 -10.16 10.24
CA PRO A 146 -1.20 -10.25 11.23
C PRO A 146 -0.81 -9.69 12.60
N GLU A 147 0.38 -10.04 13.10
CA GLU A 147 0.88 -9.52 14.37
C GLU A 147 1.14 -8.01 14.30
N MET A 148 1.77 -7.54 13.20
CA MET A 148 2.07 -6.12 13.01
C MET A 148 0.81 -5.26 12.93
N ALA A 149 -0.29 -5.79 12.39
CA ALA A 149 -1.57 -5.09 12.26
C ALA A 149 -2.37 -5.02 13.56
N GLN A 150 -2.09 -5.86 14.57
CA GLN A 150 -2.89 -5.94 15.81
C GLN A 150 -2.99 -4.61 16.57
N ARG A 151 -1.94 -3.80 16.53
CA ARG A 151 -1.89 -2.49 17.22
C ARG A 151 -2.71 -1.39 16.53
N ILE A 152 -3.28 -1.68 15.34
CA ILE A 152 -4.01 -0.68 14.55
C ILE A 152 -5.50 -0.92 14.71
N SER A 153 -6.21 0.12 15.15
CA SER A 153 -7.65 0.03 15.42
C SER A 153 -8.47 -0.18 14.14
N ARG A 154 -8.06 0.48 13.04
CA ARG A 154 -8.74 0.41 11.74
C ARG A 154 -7.95 -0.48 10.80
N ARG A 155 -8.29 -1.76 10.76
CA ARG A 155 -7.60 -2.75 9.93
C ARG A 155 -8.58 -3.66 9.20
N VAL A 156 -8.20 -4.07 8.00
CA VAL A 156 -8.95 -4.99 7.15
C VAL A 156 -8.02 -6.14 6.76
N ALA A 157 -8.39 -7.35 7.14
CA ALA A 157 -7.69 -8.56 6.74
C ALA A 157 -8.17 -9.03 5.36
N TYR A 158 -7.28 -9.59 4.56
CA TYR A 158 -7.61 -10.35 3.37
C TYR A 158 -6.82 -11.66 3.32
N ALA A 159 -7.35 -12.67 2.63
CA ALA A 159 -6.73 -13.98 2.48
C ALA A 159 -7.15 -14.60 1.15
N THR A 160 -6.31 -15.51 0.63
CA THR A 160 -6.59 -16.26 -0.62
C THR A 160 -7.35 -17.56 -0.38
N LYS A 161 -7.33 -18.08 0.85
CA LYS A 161 -8.10 -19.27 1.25
C LYS A 161 -9.45 -18.87 1.81
N GLU A 162 -10.47 -19.70 1.56
CA GLU A 162 -11.80 -19.53 2.15
C GLU A 162 -11.70 -19.53 3.69
N VAL A 163 -11.65 -18.33 4.26
CA VAL A 163 -11.72 -18.13 5.72
C VAL A 163 -13.16 -17.81 6.04
N TRP A 164 -14.00 -18.83 6.05
CA TRP A 164 -15.35 -18.77 6.57
C TRP A 164 -15.28 -18.54 8.09
N LEU A 165 -15.90 -17.47 8.56
CA LEU A 165 -16.09 -17.16 9.96
C LEU A 165 -14.89 -16.57 10.72
N ARG A 166 -14.58 -15.29 10.46
CA ARG A 166 -13.80 -14.51 11.42
C ARG A 166 -14.50 -13.20 11.80
N PRO A 167 -14.49 -12.83 13.09
CA PRO A 167 -15.15 -11.61 13.58
C PRO A 167 -14.42 -10.31 13.19
N ASP A 168 -13.38 -10.38 12.36
CA ASP A 168 -12.48 -9.28 12.03
C ASP A 168 -12.69 -8.67 10.64
N ASN A 169 -13.84 -8.91 9.99
CA ASN A 169 -14.17 -8.37 8.65
C ASN A 169 -13.18 -8.77 7.53
N SER A 170 -12.58 -9.96 7.59
CA SER A 170 -11.76 -10.45 6.49
C SER A 170 -12.58 -10.71 5.23
N VAL A 171 -12.04 -10.32 4.08
CA VAL A 171 -12.65 -10.55 2.75
C VAL A 171 -11.89 -11.68 2.06
N PRO A 172 -12.48 -12.86 1.90
CA PRO A 172 -11.84 -13.93 1.14
C PRO A 172 -11.83 -13.61 -0.36
N LEU A 173 -10.76 -14.06 -1.02
CA LEU A 173 -10.53 -13.90 -2.45
C LEU A 173 -10.43 -15.28 -3.06
N GLN A 174 -11.28 -15.56 -4.04
CA GLN A 174 -11.24 -16.82 -4.80
C GLN A 174 -10.63 -16.56 -6.17
N ILE A 175 -9.45 -17.11 -6.42
CA ILE A 175 -8.81 -17.03 -7.74
C ILE A 175 -9.41 -18.10 -8.63
N GLN A 176 -10.01 -17.67 -9.76
CA GLN A 176 -10.60 -18.57 -10.77
C GLN A 176 -9.61 -18.90 -11.87
N GLN A 177 -8.76 -17.96 -12.26
CA GLN A 177 -7.83 -18.11 -13.36
C GLN A 177 -6.58 -17.25 -13.16
N LEU A 178 -5.41 -17.75 -13.61
CA LEU A 178 -4.14 -17.06 -13.52
C LEU A 178 -3.57 -16.62 -14.88
N GLU A 179 -4.06 -17.19 -16.00
CA GLU A 179 -3.58 -16.87 -17.35
C GLU A 179 -4.72 -16.94 -18.37
N PRO A 180 -4.77 -16.08 -19.42
CA PRO A 180 -3.90 -14.91 -19.67
C PRO A 180 -4.25 -13.69 -18.82
N TYR A 181 -5.30 -13.77 -18.03
CA TYR A 181 -5.79 -12.75 -17.11
C TYR A 181 -5.92 -13.37 -15.72
N ILE A 182 -5.70 -12.56 -14.67
CA ILE A 182 -6.07 -12.96 -13.32
C ILE A 182 -7.57 -12.71 -13.16
N ILE A 183 -8.35 -13.77 -12.99
CA ILE A 183 -9.78 -13.69 -12.69
C ILE A 183 -9.99 -14.12 -11.25
N PHE A 184 -10.63 -13.27 -10.48
CA PHE A 184 -10.92 -13.56 -9.07
C PHE A 184 -12.27 -12.96 -8.62
N ASP A 185 -12.87 -13.61 -7.63
CA ASP A 185 -14.06 -13.13 -6.94
C ASP A 185 -13.69 -12.57 -5.56
N LEU A 186 -14.30 -11.45 -5.21
CA LEU A 186 -14.35 -10.99 -3.82
C LEU A 186 -15.64 -11.49 -3.18
N ILE A 187 -15.52 -12.23 -2.08
CA ILE A 187 -16.64 -12.81 -1.36
C ILE A 187 -16.91 -11.97 -0.12
N PHE A 188 -18.04 -11.28 -0.09
CA PHE A 188 -18.48 -10.51 1.07
C PHE A 188 -19.46 -11.34 1.91
N SER A 189 -19.22 -11.41 3.23
CA SER A 189 -19.99 -12.23 4.16
C SER A 189 -21.45 -11.80 4.35
N ASP A 190 -21.75 -10.54 4.09
CA ASP A 190 -23.04 -9.91 4.33
C ASP A 190 -23.91 -9.71 3.09
N SER A 191 -23.42 -10.10 1.91
CA SER A 191 -24.16 -10.00 0.66
C SER A 191 -23.92 -11.19 -0.25
N ASN A 192 -24.97 -11.59 -0.97
CA ASN A 192 -24.85 -12.52 -2.11
C ASN A 192 -24.05 -11.92 -3.30
N ARG A 193 -23.35 -10.81 -3.08
CA ARG A 193 -22.54 -10.15 -4.08
C ARG A 193 -21.17 -10.81 -4.14
N ARG A 194 -20.87 -11.38 -5.30
CA ARG A 194 -19.56 -11.93 -5.66
C ARG A 194 -19.07 -11.20 -6.91
N PRO A 195 -18.59 -9.96 -6.79
CA PRO A 195 -18.06 -9.29 -7.97
C PRO A 195 -16.82 -10.04 -8.48
N THR A 196 -16.86 -10.40 -9.75
CA THR A 196 -15.73 -11.00 -10.47
C THR A 196 -14.88 -9.87 -11.07
N PHE A 197 -13.58 -9.97 -10.91
CA PHE A 197 -12.62 -9.05 -11.49
C PHE A 197 -11.73 -9.78 -12.47
N GLU A 198 -11.50 -9.16 -13.62
CA GLU A 198 -10.58 -9.62 -14.64
C GLU A 198 -9.45 -8.59 -14.79
N VAL A 199 -8.23 -9.02 -14.56
CA VAL A 199 -7.05 -8.14 -14.57
C VAL A 199 -6.04 -8.72 -15.55
N PRO A 200 -5.64 -7.97 -16.60
CA PRO A 200 -4.61 -8.43 -17.53
C PRO A 200 -3.27 -8.60 -16.81
N LEU A 201 -2.56 -9.67 -17.16
CA LEU A 201 -1.16 -9.82 -16.76
C LEU A 201 -0.32 -8.78 -17.50
N LEU A 202 0.40 -7.95 -16.75
CA LEU A 202 1.20 -6.83 -17.24
C LEU A 202 2.60 -7.29 -17.65
#